data_6be106c430af2abaced6b4cf96494959
#
_entry.id   6be106c430af2abaced6b4cf96494959
#
_cell.length_a   1.000
_cell.length_b   1.000
_cell.length_c   1.000
_cell.angle_alpha   90.00
_cell.angle_beta   90.00
_cell.angle_gamma   90.00
#
_symmetry.space_group_name_H-M   'P 1'
#
loop_
_entity.id
_entity.type
_entity.pdbx_description
1 polymer ?
#
loop_
_entity_poly.entity_id
_entity_poly.type
_entity_poly.pdbx_seq_one_letter_code
_entity_poly.pdbx_strand_id
1 'polypeptide(L)'
;MFIALKRAPRRALSPVRWLAATAAVLSSLAAPALAQAAAVNVVAAENFYGDVASQIGGRHVAVTSILSNPDQDPHLFEASPKTARALQHAQVVIYNGADYDPWMAKLLGASKQAKRVTIVVADLVGKKAGDNPHLWYDPATMPAAARAIATELGRADPANKADYDANLQKFVASLKPVDDKVAALRAQYKGVPVTATEPVFGYMSDAIGLDMRNQRFQLATMNDTEASAQDVAAFENDLRKKQVRVLIYNSQAEAPTTKRMLKIARDGGVPAVSVTETQPAGKTFQQWMAGQLDALAAALSAGKK
;
A
#
# COMPACT_ATOMS: atom_id res chain seq x y z
N MET A 1 10.79 110.24 -28.88
CA MET A 1 9.43 110.66 -29.30
C MET A 1 8.43 109.74 -28.64
N PHE A 2 7.72 110.26 -27.72
CA PHE A 2 6.37 109.92 -27.22
C PHE A 2 6.08 108.45 -26.95
N ILE A 3 5.39 108.03 -25.90
CA ILE A 3 4.60 108.67 -24.83
C ILE A 3 4.32 107.57 -23.80
N ALA A 4 4.41 107.92 -22.60
CA ALA A 4 3.83 107.36 -21.37
C ALA A 4 2.47 106.72 -21.42
N LEU A 5 2.16 105.83 -20.55
CA LEU A 5 0.96 105.89 -19.66
C LEU A 5 0.95 104.67 -18.67
N LYS A 6 1.11 105.04 -17.48
CA LYS A 6 0.43 104.78 -16.24
C LYS A 6 -0.77 103.82 -16.27
N ARG A 7 -0.84 102.91 -15.26
CA ARG A 7 -1.89 102.79 -14.24
C ARG A 7 -1.74 101.51 -13.45
N ALA A 8 -1.54 101.50 -12.31
CA ALA A 8 -2.17 101.40 -10.97
C ALA A 8 -3.02 100.16 -10.70
N PRO A 9 -3.07 99.76 -9.44
CA PRO A 9 -3.15 98.31 -9.09
C PRO A 9 -4.59 97.84 -8.85
N ARG A 10 -4.81 96.61 -9.09
CA ARG A 10 -6.04 95.93 -8.66
C ARG A 10 -5.74 94.80 -7.69
N ARG A 11 -6.31 94.98 -6.50
CA ARG A 11 -6.46 93.93 -5.53
C ARG A 11 -7.14 92.72 -6.13
N ALA A 12 -6.56 91.58 -5.95
CA ALA A 12 -7.21 90.33 -6.19
C ALA A 12 -7.33 89.50 -4.89
N LEU A 13 -8.56 89.17 -4.61
CA LEU A 13 -9.00 88.33 -3.52
C LEU A 13 -8.44 86.89 -3.67
N SER A 14 -7.85 86.42 -2.59
CA SER A 14 -7.43 85.02 -2.49
C SER A 14 -8.66 84.13 -2.30
N PRO A 15 -8.85 83.03 -3.14
CA PRO A 15 -9.76 82.00 -2.74
C PRO A 15 -9.06 81.02 -1.83
N VAL A 16 -9.57 80.89 -0.64
CA VAL A 16 -9.25 79.74 0.27
C VAL A 16 -9.62 78.44 -0.42
N ARG A 17 -8.65 77.71 -0.84
CA ARG A 17 -8.85 76.33 -1.31
C ARG A 17 -8.90 75.42 -0.12
N TRP A 18 -10.07 74.89 0.16
CA TRP A 18 -10.28 73.77 1.07
C TRP A 18 -9.72 72.51 0.38
N LEU A 19 -8.58 72.02 0.88
CA LEU A 19 -8.07 70.69 0.59
C LEU A 19 -8.82 69.71 1.50
N ALA A 20 -9.87 69.11 0.93
CA ALA A 20 -10.48 67.94 1.53
C ALA A 20 -9.50 66.76 1.37
N ALA A 21 -8.79 66.43 2.47
CA ALA A 21 -7.98 65.22 2.55
C ALA A 21 -8.92 64.03 2.69
N THR A 22 -9.23 63.36 1.59
CA THR A 22 -9.85 62.05 1.58
C THR A 22 -8.77 61.01 1.96
N ALA A 23 -8.70 60.67 3.24
CA ALA A 23 -7.96 59.53 3.72
C ALA A 23 -8.67 58.25 3.24
N ALA A 24 -8.25 57.70 2.13
CA ALA A 24 -8.63 56.36 1.71
C ALA A 24 -7.97 55.35 2.65
N VAL A 25 -8.73 54.87 3.62
CA VAL A 25 -8.34 53.73 4.47
C VAL A 25 -8.41 52.47 3.54
N LEU A 26 -7.29 52.13 2.96
CA LEU A 26 -7.07 50.78 2.36
C LEU A 26 -7.02 49.80 3.52
N SER A 27 -8.19 49.30 3.93
CA SER A 27 -8.30 48.10 4.73
C SER A 27 -7.82 46.93 3.86
N SER A 28 -6.52 46.63 3.91
CA SER A 28 -5.95 45.40 3.39
C SER A 28 -6.60 44.22 4.18
N LEU A 29 -7.61 43.60 3.60
CA LEU A 29 -8.08 42.29 3.97
C LEU A 29 -6.90 41.33 3.75
N ALA A 30 -6.01 41.24 4.74
CA ALA A 30 -5.07 40.13 4.85
C ALA A 30 -5.93 38.90 5.09
N ALA A 31 -6.31 38.22 4.00
CA ALA A 31 -6.81 36.85 4.08
C ALA A 31 -5.74 36.07 4.85
N PRO A 32 -6.10 35.36 5.94
CA PRO A 32 -5.15 34.51 6.58
C PRO A 32 -4.68 33.52 5.54
N ALA A 33 -3.41 33.58 5.15
CA ALA A 33 -2.77 32.50 4.43
C ALA A 33 -2.93 31.29 5.35
N LEU A 34 -3.84 30.38 5.01
CA LEU A 34 -3.95 29.07 5.67
C LEU A 34 -2.57 28.44 5.46
N ALA A 35 -1.74 28.54 6.49
CA ALA A 35 -0.49 27.82 6.52
C ALA A 35 -0.85 26.35 6.32
N GLN A 36 -0.60 25.83 5.13
CA GLN A 36 -0.83 24.43 4.82
C GLN A 36 0.04 23.65 5.80
N ALA A 37 -0.60 22.93 6.72
CA ALA A 37 0.10 22.10 7.67
C ALA A 37 1.07 21.17 6.89
N ALA A 38 2.28 21.03 7.40
CA ALA A 38 3.25 20.14 6.76
C ALA A 38 2.66 18.73 6.69
N ALA A 39 2.79 18.08 5.54
CA ALA A 39 2.27 16.75 5.33
C ALA A 39 2.84 15.77 6.37
N VAL A 40 2.01 14.86 6.87
CA VAL A 40 2.44 13.80 7.80
C VAL A 40 3.37 12.84 7.05
N ASN A 41 4.60 12.67 7.53
CA ASN A 41 5.56 11.75 6.95
C ASN A 41 5.23 10.31 7.37
N VAL A 42 4.88 9.49 6.40
CA VAL A 42 4.57 8.06 6.57
C VAL A 42 5.64 7.22 5.90
N VAL A 43 6.16 6.23 6.59
CA VAL A 43 7.05 5.22 6.01
C VAL A 43 6.35 3.87 6.11
N ALA A 44 6.15 3.21 4.97
CA ALA A 44 5.66 1.85 4.90
C ALA A 44 6.80 0.90 4.51
N ALA A 45 6.89 -0.24 5.16
CA ALA A 45 7.85 -1.27 4.78
C ALA A 45 7.54 -1.77 3.37
N GLU A 46 6.29 -2.08 3.10
CA GLU A 46 5.80 -2.60 1.81
C GLU A 46 4.97 -1.54 1.06
N ASN A 47 5.04 -1.59 -0.26
CA ASN A 47 4.37 -0.61 -1.12
C ASN A 47 2.84 -0.68 -1.07
N PHE A 48 2.26 -1.84 -0.81
CA PHE A 48 0.81 -1.98 -0.69
C PHE A 48 0.25 -1.32 0.59
N TYR A 49 0.97 -1.34 1.71
CA TYR A 49 0.60 -0.53 2.89
C TYR A 49 0.82 0.97 2.62
N GLY A 50 1.86 1.31 1.85
CA GLY A 50 2.10 2.68 1.41
C GLY A 50 0.99 3.20 0.49
N ASP A 51 0.46 2.37 -0.39
CA ASP A 51 -0.69 2.69 -1.24
C ASP A 51 -1.94 2.95 -0.39
N VAL A 52 -2.24 2.08 0.59
CA VAL A 52 -3.36 2.28 1.52
C VAL A 52 -3.18 3.58 2.31
N ALA A 53 -1.98 3.84 2.84
CA ALA A 53 -1.69 5.08 3.56
C ALA A 53 -1.89 6.32 2.66
N SER A 54 -1.52 6.23 1.39
CA SER A 54 -1.72 7.30 0.40
C SER A 54 -3.20 7.51 0.10
N GLN A 55 -3.98 6.44 -0.05
CA GLN A 55 -5.41 6.53 -0.29
C GLN A 55 -6.17 7.12 0.92
N ILE A 56 -5.76 6.81 2.15
CA ILE A 56 -6.35 7.35 3.38
C ILE A 56 -5.90 8.80 3.60
N GLY A 57 -4.60 9.06 3.49
CA GLY A 57 -4.00 10.35 3.82
C GLY A 57 -4.23 11.42 2.75
N GLY A 58 -4.40 11.03 1.49
CA GLY A 58 -4.56 11.95 0.37
C GLY A 58 -3.41 12.95 0.30
N ARG A 59 -3.74 14.24 0.13
CA ARG A 59 -2.78 15.35 0.05
C ARG A 59 -2.10 15.69 1.38
N HIS A 60 -2.56 15.14 2.49
CA HIS A 60 -2.09 15.49 3.83
C HIS A 60 -0.94 14.60 4.30
N VAL A 61 -0.50 13.64 3.50
CA VAL A 61 0.60 12.73 3.81
C VAL A 61 1.70 12.75 2.75
N ALA A 62 2.92 12.49 3.19
CA ALA A 62 4.05 12.17 2.33
C ALA A 62 4.48 10.74 2.61
N VAL A 63 4.17 9.81 1.69
CA VAL A 63 4.41 8.38 1.89
C VAL A 63 5.70 7.96 1.21
N THR A 64 6.53 7.22 1.94
CA THR A 64 7.71 6.53 1.41
C THR A 64 7.53 5.03 1.64
N SER A 65 7.49 4.25 0.56
CA SER A 65 7.53 2.78 0.63
C SER A 65 8.95 2.29 0.45
N ILE A 66 9.39 1.36 1.30
CA ILE A 66 10.76 0.84 1.29
C ILE A 66 10.88 -0.27 0.24
N LEU A 67 10.10 -1.34 0.37
CA LEU A 67 9.96 -2.39 -0.64
C LEU A 67 8.96 -1.92 -1.70
N SER A 68 9.46 -1.49 -2.85
CA SER A 68 8.64 -0.90 -3.92
C SER A 68 8.99 -1.40 -5.31
N ASN A 69 10.03 -2.23 -5.43
CA ASN A 69 10.41 -2.83 -6.70
C ASN A 69 9.70 -4.20 -6.86
N PRO A 70 8.77 -4.35 -7.81
CA PRO A 70 8.06 -5.61 -8.03
C PRO A 70 8.94 -6.74 -8.57
N ASP A 71 10.13 -6.42 -9.07
CA ASP A 71 11.08 -7.40 -9.60
C ASP A 71 12.08 -7.88 -8.55
N GLN A 72 12.04 -7.32 -7.34
CA GLN A 72 12.94 -7.68 -6.25
C GLN A 72 12.25 -8.68 -5.32
N ASP A 73 12.97 -9.77 -4.98
CA ASP A 73 12.58 -10.67 -3.92
C ASP A 73 12.62 -9.94 -2.58
N PRO A 74 11.49 -9.82 -1.86
CA PRO A 74 11.42 -9.12 -0.58
C PRO A 74 12.28 -9.76 0.53
N HIS A 75 12.51 -11.07 0.46
CA HIS A 75 13.33 -11.81 1.43
C HIS A 75 14.82 -11.46 1.32
N LEU A 76 15.26 -10.95 0.16
CA LEU A 76 16.65 -10.51 -0.08
C LEU A 76 16.86 -9.02 0.21
N PHE A 77 15.94 -8.38 0.93
CA PHE A 77 16.04 -6.95 1.22
C PHE A 77 17.17 -6.63 2.22
N GLU A 78 18.03 -5.70 1.83
CA GLU A 78 19.06 -5.12 2.70
C GLU A 78 18.79 -3.64 2.98
N ALA A 79 18.82 -3.27 4.26
CA ALA A 79 18.59 -1.89 4.68
C ALA A 79 19.73 -0.96 4.23
N SER A 80 19.37 0.20 3.68
CA SER A 80 20.29 1.21 3.17
C SER A 80 20.33 2.46 4.06
N PRO A 81 21.37 3.32 3.95
CA PRO A 81 21.38 4.63 4.60
C PRO A 81 20.17 5.51 4.21
N LYS A 82 19.60 5.33 3.01
CA LYS A 82 18.39 6.01 2.56
C LYS A 82 17.18 5.57 3.40
N THR A 83 17.04 4.28 3.63
CA THR A 83 15.99 3.69 4.47
C THR A 83 16.06 4.21 5.91
N ALA A 84 17.27 4.24 6.50
CA ALA A 84 17.49 4.77 7.84
C ALA A 84 17.10 6.26 7.93
N ARG A 85 17.46 7.08 6.94
CA ARG A 85 17.06 8.51 6.89
C ARG A 85 15.56 8.70 6.77
N ALA A 86 14.86 7.90 5.95
CA ALA A 86 13.41 7.97 5.82
C ALA A 86 12.75 7.73 7.19
N LEU A 87 13.21 6.72 7.93
CA LEU A 87 12.69 6.41 9.26
C LEU A 87 12.97 7.51 10.29
N GLN A 88 14.08 8.26 10.17
CA GLN A 88 14.37 9.37 11.08
C GLN A 88 13.33 10.47 11.05
N HIS A 89 12.66 10.69 9.92
CA HIS A 89 11.65 11.73 9.75
C HIS A 89 10.21 11.21 9.77
N ALA A 90 10.03 9.91 9.89
CA ALA A 90 8.71 9.28 9.91
C ALA A 90 7.94 9.61 11.20
N GLN A 91 6.71 10.10 11.06
CA GLN A 91 5.75 10.28 12.15
C GLN A 91 4.89 9.03 12.34
N VAL A 92 4.59 8.35 11.23
CA VAL A 92 3.88 7.07 11.23
C VAL A 92 4.71 6.05 10.44
N VAL A 93 4.91 4.89 11.02
CA VAL A 93 5.57 3.75 10.36
C VAL A 93 4.60 2.59 10.31
N ILE A 94 4.55 1.92 9.17
CA ILE A 94 3.67 0.77 8.92
C ILE A 94 4.54 -0.38 8.44
N TYR A 95 4.43 -1.54 9.06
CA TYR A 95 5.11 -2.74 8.59
C TYR A 95 4.28 -4.00 8.88
N ASN A 96 4.59 -5.07 8.16
CA ASN A 96 3.80 -6.29 8.20
C ASN A 96 3.89 -7.02 9.54
N GLY A 97 5.09 -7.28 10.05
CA GLY A 97 5.31 -8.18 11.19
C GLY A 97 5.22 -9.65 10.81
N ALA A 98 4.98 -10.53 11.80
CA ALA A 98 4.90 -11.99 11.60
C ALA A 98 6.13 -12.57 10.87
N ASP A 99 7.33 -12.06 11.18
CA ASP A 99 8.61 -12.43 10.58
C ASP A 99 8.79 -12.11 9.08
N TYR A 100 7.88 -11.35 8.46
CA TYR A 100 8.03 -10.96 7.05
C TYR A 100 9.14 -9.91 6.85
N ASP A 101 9.19 -8.92 7.73
CA ASP A 101 10.07 -7.76 7.67
C ASP A 101 10.89 -7.55 8.96
N PRO A 102 11.64 -8.56 9.45
CA PRO A 102 12.37 -8.51 10.72
C PRO A 102 13.43 -7.41 10.77
N TRP A 103 13.87 -6.92 9.61
CA TRP A 103 14.77 -5.79 9.47
C TRP A 103 14.15 -4.46 9.92
N MET A 104 12.81 -4.32 9.84
CA MET A 104 12.10 -3.12 10.33
C MET A 104 12.27 -2.95 11.84
N ALA A 105 12.06 -4.00 12.62
CA ALA A 105 12.24 -3.94 14.08
C ALA A 105 13.67 -3.51 14.45
N LYS A 106 14.69 -4.02 13.74
CA LYS A 106 16.09 -3.63 13.93
C LYS A 106 16.33 -2.15 13.62
N LEU A 107 15.82 -1.66 12.49
CA LEU A 107 15.97 -0.25 12.09
C LEU A 107 15.24 0.70 13.05
N LEU A 108 14.05 0.34 13.51
CA LEU A 108 13.28 1.12 14.47
C LEU A 108 13.99 1.18 15.84
N GLY A 109 14.59 0.09 16.27
CA GLY A 109 15.42 0.03 17.47
C GLY A 109 16.64 0.96 17.42
N ALA A 110 17.27 1.08 16.25
CA ALA A 110 18.40 1.98 16.01
C ALA A 110 17.99 3.44 15.81
N SER A 111 16.74 3.74 15.44
CA SER A 111 16.21 5.06 15.11
C SER A 111 15.10 5.46 16.09
N LYS A 112 15.45 5.67 17.37
CA LYS A 112 14.45 6.04 18.40
C LYS A 112 13.91 7.45 18.16
N GLN A 113 12.58 7.56 18.06
CA GLN A 113 11.86 8.86 18.03
C GLN A 113 10.68 8.82 19.01
N ALA A 114 10.61 9.79 19.92
CA ALA A 114 9.63 9.82 21.01
C ALA A 114 8.18 9.99 20.53
N LYS A 115 7.96 10.59 19.36
CA LYS A 115 6.61 10.89 18.83
C LYS A 115 6.20 10.02 17.64
N ARG A 116 7.03 9.10 17.21
CA ARG A 116 6.72 8.20 16.09
C ARG A 116 5.75 7.13 16.54
N VAL A 117 4.68 6.94 15.77
CA VAL A 117 3.76 5.83 15.94
C VAL A 117 4.14 4.71 14.99
N THR A 118 4.06 3.49 15.47
CA THR A 118 4.33 2.29 14.68
C THR A 118 3.08 1.42 14.63
N ILE A 119 2.65 1.07 13.42
CA ILE A 119 1.56 0.15 13.15
C ILE A 119 2.17 -1.16 12.69
N VAL A 120 2.04 -2.21 13.50
CA VAL A 120 2.41 -3.58 13.14
C VAL A 120 1.13 -4.28 12.67
N VAL A 121 1.04 -4.59 11.39
CA VAL A 121 -0.21 -5.11 10.82
C VAL A 121 -0.56 -6.49 11.38
N ALA A 122 0.44 -7.32 11.63
CA ALA A 122 0.24 -8.64 12.27
C ALA A 122 -0.51 -8.53 13.60
N ASP A 123 -0.18 -7.54 14.43
CA ASP A 123 -0.83 -7.34 15.74
C ASP A 123 -2.33 -6.99 15.57
N LEU A 124 -2.68 -6.26 14.50
CA LEU A 124 -4.07 -5.86 14.23
C LEU A 124 -4.98 -7.05 13.89
N VAL A 125 -4.40 -8.14 13.38
CA VAL A 125 -5.12 -9.34 12.95
C VAL A 125 -4.76 -10.57 13.77
N GLY A 126 -4.09 -10.38 14.92
CA GLY A 126 -3.76 -11.42 15.88
C GLY A 126 -2.77 -12.46 15.34
N LYS A 127 -1.90 -12.07 14.42
CA LYS A 127 -0.84 -12.93 13.87
C LYS A 127 0.50 -12.65 14.53
N LYS A 128 1.37 -13.65 14.55
CA LYS A 128 2.65 -13.63 15.26
C LYS A 128 3.74 -14.31 14.46
N ALA A 129 4.96 -14.22 14.95
CA ALA A 129 6.11 -14.99 14.46
C ALA A 129 5.78 -16.49 14.30
N GLY A 130 6.12 -17.05 13.16
CA GLY A 130 5.84 -18.44 12.79
C GLY A 130 4.49 -18.67 12.10
N ASP A 131 3.57 -17.72 12.10
CA ASP A 131 2.38 -17.77 11.25
C ASP A 131 2.76 -17.45 9.79
N ASN A 132 1.87 -17.77 8.82
CA ASN A 132 2.06 -17.33 7.44
C ASN A 132 2.08 -15.79 7.39
N PRO A 133 3.18 -15.16 6.94
CA PRO A 133 3.34 -13.72 7.00
C PRO A 133 2.64 -12.96 5.87
N HIS A 134 2.07 -13.61 4.86
CA HIS A 134 1.48 -13.00 3.67
C HIS A 134 0.08 -12.42 3.95
N LEU A 135 0.01 -11.56 4.98
CA LEU A 135 -1.23 -11.06 5.59
C LEU A 135 -2.10 -10.26 4.64
N TRP A 136 -1.49 -9.57 3.67
CA TRP A 136 -2.22 -8.73 2.69
C TRP A 136 -3.13 -9.52 1.75
N TYR A 137 -2.97 -10.85 1.69
CA TYR A 137 -3.88 -11.75 1.00
C TYR A 137 -5.07 -12.22 1.83
N ASP A 138 -5.11 -11.91 3.13
CA ASP A 138 -6.29 -12.10 3.95
C ASP A 138 -7.26 -10.92 3.74
N PRO A 139 -8.50 -11.14 3.26
CA PRO A 139 -9.47 -10.05 3.04
C PRO A 139 -9.75 -9.20 4.29
N ALA A 140 -9.55 -9.73 5.49
CA ALA A 140 -9.76 -9.00 6.74
C ALA A 140 -8.62 -8.00 7.07
N THR A 141 -7.43 -8.21 6.53
CA THR A 141 -6.23 -7.46 6.91
C THR A 141 -6.29 -6.00 6.46
N MET A 142 -6.57 -5.74 5.18
CA MET A 142 -6.53 -4.35 4.68
C MET A 142 -7.58 -3.42 5.29
N PRO A 143 -8.83 -3.85 5.55
CA PRO A 143 -9.75 -3.04 6.33
C PRO A 143 -9.25 -2.72 7.75
N ALA A 144 -8.55 -3.64 8.41
CA ALA A 144 -7.98 -3.42 9.73
C ALA A 144 -6.81 -2.42 9.67
N ALA A 145 -5.87 -2.61 8.73
CA ALA A 145 -4.76 -1.70 8.49
C ALA A 145 -5.25 -0.28 8.15
N ALA A 146 -6.22 -0.14 7.24
CA ALA A 146 -6.80 1.15 6.86
C ALA A 146 -7.40 1.89 8.05
N ARG A 147 -8.13 1.21 8.94
CA ARG A 147 -8.68 1.81 10.18
C ARG A 147 -7.57 2.28 11.12
N ALA A 148 -6.53 1.49 11.32
CA ALA A 148 -5.39 1.87 12.15
C ALA A 148 -4.66 3.08 11.56
N ILE A 149 -4.42 3.08 10.24
CA ILE A 149 -3.78 4.21 9.53
C ILE A 149 -4.61 5.49 9.70
N ALA A 150 -5.92 5.47 9.44
CA ALA A 150 -6.78 6.63 9.58
C ALA A 150 -6.78 7.17 11.02
N THR A 151 -6.79 6.27 12.01
CA THR A 151 -6.75 6.63 13.43
C THR A 151 -5.44 7.37 13.77
N GLU A 152 -4.30 6.82 13.35
CA GLU A 152 -3.00 7.41 13.68
C GLU A 152 -2.71 8.70 12.90
N LEU A 153 -3.16 8.79 11.65
CA LEU A 153 -3.12 10.04 10.88
C LEU A 153 -3.98 11.12 11.55
N GLY A 154 -5.19 10.79 12.01
CA GLY A 154 -6.06 11.72 12.73
C GLY A 154 -5.49 12.18 14.08
N ARG A 155 -4.64 11.37 14.73
CA ARG A 155 -3.89 11.74 15.95
C ARG A 155 -2.70 12.65 15.63
N ALA A 156 -1.97 12.35 14.54
CA ALA A 156 -0.81 13.13 14.11
C ALA A 156 -1.21 14.49 13.53
N ASP A 157 -2.37 14.56 12.89
CA ASP A 157 -2.91 15.76 12.23
C ASP A 157 -4.43 15.90 12.50
N PRO A 158 -4.82 16.36 13.69
CA PRO A 158 -6.24 16.46 14.07
C PRO A 158 -7.05 17.42 13.18
N ALA A 159 -6.40 18.40 12.56
CA ALA A 159 -7.07 19.39 11.71
C ALA A 159 -7.69 18.76 10.46
N ASN A 160 -7.10 17.68 9.95
CA ASN A 160 -7.54 16.99 8.74
C ASN A 160 -8.19 15.61 9.03
N LYS A 161 -8.53 15.32 10.30
CA LYS A 161 -9.13 14.06 10.72
C LYS A 161 -10.38 13.69 9.91
N ALA A 162 -11.23 14.67 9.62
CA ALA A 162 -12.46 14.43 8.84
C ALA A 162 -12.17 13.92 7.42
N ASP A 163 -11.10 14.40 6.78
CA ASP A 163 -10.68 13.93 5.46
C ASP A 163 -10.20 12.47 5.54
N TYR A 164 -9.42 12.12 6.58
CA TYR A 164 -8.96 10.74 6.81
C TYR A 164 -10.13 9.78 7.05
N ASP A 165 -11.11 10.18 7.87
CA ASP A 165 -12.32 9.37 8.13
C ASP A 165 -13.14 9.18 6.84
N ALA A 166 -13.33 10.23 6.04
CA ALA A 166 -14.04 10.14 4.77
C ALA A 166 -13.30 9.25 3.76
N ASN A 167 -11.97 9.36 3.68
CA ASN A 167 -11.15 8.53 2.81
C ASN A 167 -11.12 7.07 3.26
N LEU A 168 -11.13 6.80 4.57
CA LEU A 168 -11.29 5.45 5.11
C LEU A 168 -12.59 4.82 4.61
N GLN A 169 -13.71 5.52 4.68
CA GLN A 169 -15.00 5.01 4.19
C GLN A 169 -14.94 4.69 2.69
N LYS A 170 -14.34 5.58 1.89
CA LYS A 170 -14.16 5.35 0.45
C LYS A 170 -13.27 4.13 0.18
N PHE A 171 -12.15 4.01 0.91
CA PHE A 171 -11.25 2.87 0.78
C PHE A 171 -11.94 1.56 1.10
N VAL A 172 -12.62 1.46 2.24
CA VAL A 172 -13.35 0.24 2.64
C VAL A 172 -14.42 -0.11 1.61
N ALA A 173 -15.19 0.88 1.14
CA ALA A 173 -16.20 0.66 0.11
C ALA A 173 -15.58 0.17 -1.23
N SER A 174 -14.37 0.61 -1.55
CA SER A 174 -13.67 0.22 -2.79
C SER A 174 -13.13 -1.22 -2.78
N LEU A 175 -13.12 -1.89 -1.63
CA LEU A 175 -12.76 -3.31 -1.52
C LEU A 175 -13.91 -4.24 -1.96
N LYS A 176 -15.15 -3.74 -1.98
CA LYS A 176 -16.33 -4.56 -2.31
C LYS A 176 -16.20 -5.38 -3.60
N PRO A 177 -15.67 -4.86 -4.73
CA PRO A 177 -15.47 -5.68 -5.93
C PRO A 177 -14.51 -6.85 -5.72
N VAL A 178 -13.52 -6.72 -4.83
CA VAL A 178 -12.60 -7.82 -4.46
C VAL A 178 -13.35 -8.86 -3.63
N ASP A 179 -14.10 -8.42 -2.62
CA ASP A 179 -14.92 -9.31 -1.77
C ASP A 179 -15.96 -10.06 -2.59
N ASP A 180 -16.63 -9.39 -3.55
CA ASP A 180 -17.61 -10.01 -4.45
C ASP A 180 -16.94 -11.10 -5.33
N LYS A 181 -15.71 -10.87 -5.81
CA LYS A 181 -14.94 -11.89 -6.56
C LYS A 181 -14.58 -13.08 -5.68
N VAL A 182 -14.13 -12.85 -4.45
CA VAL A 182 -13.86 -13.93 -3.48
C VAL A 182 -15.11 -14.77 -3.23
N ALA A 183 -16.24 -14.12 -2.99
CA ALA A 183 -17.51 -14.81 -2.77
C ALA A 183 -17.96 -15.62 -3.98
N ALA A 184 -17.82 -15.07 -5.20
CA ALA A 184 -18.16 -15.76 -6.44
C ALA A 184 -17.26 -16.98 -6.68
N LEU A 185 -15.94 -16.84 -6.47
CA LEU A 185 -15.00 -17.96 -6.58
C LEU A 185 -15.28 -19.04 -5.52
N ARG A 186 -15.58 -18.64 -4.29
CA ARG A 186 -15.97 -19.56 -3.23
C ARG A 186 -17.22 -20.35 -3.59
N ALA A 187 -18.24 -19.71 -4.11
CA ALA A 187 -19.48 -20.38 -4.52
C ALA A 187 -19.25 -21.43 -5.62
N GLN A 188 -18.27 -21.18 -6.50
CA GLN A 188 -18.01 -22.03 -7.67
C GLN A 188 -16.93 -23.08 -7.43
N TYR A 189 -15.93 -22.82 -6.59
CA TYR A 189 -14.70 -23.62 -6.51
C TYR A 189 -14.33 -24.10 -5.11
N LYS A 190 -15.19 -23.92 -4.10
CA LYS A 190 -14.94 -24.45 -2.75
C LYS A 190 -14.61 -25.95 -2.80
N GLY A 191 -13.54 -26.36 -2.12
CA GLY A 191 -13.05 -27.73 -2.05
C GLY A 191 -12.27 -28.20 -3.28
N VAL A 192 -12.06 -27.34 -4.27
CA VAL A 192 -11.24 -27.68 -5.44
C VAL A 192 -9.78 -27.78 -5.05
N PRO A 193 -9.07 -28.90 -5.33
CA PRO A 193 -7.67 -29.06 -4.98
C PRO A 193 -6.79 -28.17 -5.86
N VAL A 194 -5.91 -27.41 -5.21
CA VAL A 194 -4.88 -26.58 -5.80
C VAL A 194 -3.56 -26.80 -5.07
N THR A 195 -2.46 -26.36 -5.64
CA THR A 195 -1.15 -26.36 -4.97
C THR A 195 -0.42 -25.06 -5.23
N ALA A 196 0.60 -24.78 -4.41
CA ALA A 196 1.44 -23.61 -4.58
C ALA A 196 2.90 -23.90 -4.32
N THR A 197 3.81 -23.09 -4.87
CA THR A 197 5.25 -23.19 -4.60
C THR A 197 5.63 -22.62 -3.24
N GLU A 198 4.85 -21.66 -2.76
CA GLU A 198 4.99 -20.97 -1.46
C GLU A 198 3.61 -20.61 -0.92
N PRO A 199 3.47 -20.35 0.40
CA PRO A 199 2.17 -20.07 1.00
C PRO A 199 1.70 -18.62 0.80
N VAL A 200 2.22 -17.91 -0.23
CA VAL A 200 1.93 -16.50 -0.52
C VAL A 200 0.42 -16.24 -0.64
N PHE A 201 -0.28 -17.07 -1.38
CA PHE A 201 -1.72 -16.94 -1.61
C PHE A 201 -2.58 -17.75 -0.63
N GLY A 202 -2.00 -18.21 0.47
CA GLY A 202 -2.64 -19.13 1.42
C GLY A 202 -3.94 -18.58 1.99
N TYR A 203 -3.91 -17.40 2.60
CA TYR A 203 -5.11 -16.78 3.17
C TYR A 203 -6.22 -16.52 2.15
N MET A 204 -5.87 -16.10 0.95
CA MET A 204 -6.87 -15.91 -0.10
C MET A 204 -7.46 -17.25 -0.58
N SER A 205 -6.63 -18.30 -0.66
CA SER A 205 -7.11 -19.66 -0.95
C SER A 205 -8.09 -20.17 0.12
N ASP A 206 -7.79 -19.89 1.38
CA ASP A 206 -8.67 -20.22 2.51
C ASP A 206 -10.00 -19.42 2.44
N ALA A 207 -9.92 -18.13 2.13
CA ALA A 207 -11.11 -17.29 1.96
C ALA A 207 -12.03 -17.79 0.83
N ILE A 208 -11.46 -18.27 -0.26
CA ILE A 208 -12.16 -18.92 -1.37
C ILE A 208 -12.61 -20.34 -0.98
N GLY A 209 -11.94 -20.98 -0.02
CA GLY A 209 -12.20 -22.32 0.43
C GLY A 209 -11.66 -23.39 -0.52
N LEU A 210 -10.55 -23.12 -1.20
CA LEU A 210 -9.81 -24.09 -2.00
C LEU A 210 -9.14 -25.14 -1.08
N ASP A 211 -8.94 -26.37 -1.61
CA ASP A 211 -8.16 -27.42 -0.93
C ASP A 211 -6.68 -27.27 -1.29
N MET A 212 -5.93 -26.55 -0.44
CA MET A 212 -4.50 -26.28 -0.65
C MET A 212 -3.67 -27.52 -0.29
N ARG A 213 -3.01 -28.12 -1.28
CA ARG A 213 -2.16 -29.30 -1.12
C ARG A 213 -0.68 -28.93 -1.02
N ASN A 214 0.13 -29.91 -0.59
CA ASN A 214 1.60 -29.80 -0.52
C ASN A 214 2.10 -28.66 0.39
N GLN A 215 1.41 -28.36 1.47
CA GLN A 215 1.75 -27.26 2.39
C GLN A 215 3.15 -27.41 3.03
N ARG A 216 3.63 -28.66 3.29
CA ARG A 216 4.99 -28.85 3.84
C ARG A 216 6.08 -28.43 2.86
N PHE A 217 5.86 -28.67 1.54
CA PHE A 217 6.76 -28.16 0.51
C PHE A 217 6.78 -26.64 0.52
N GLN A 218 5.61 -26.01 0.56
CA GLN A 218 5.47 -24.54 0.58
C GLN A 218 6.18 -23.91 1.77
N LEU A 219 6.03 -24.48 2.96
CA LEU A 219 6.69 -23.99 4.17
C LEU A 219 8.20 -24.16 4.12
N ALA A 220 8.70 -25.26 3.55
CA ALA A 220 10.14 -25.44 3.38
C ALA A 220 10.72 -24.37 2.45
N THR A 221 10.03 -24.09 1.32
CA THR A 221 10.45 -23.05 0.37
C THR A 221 10.43 -21.67 1.03
N MET A 222 9.36 -21.30 1.73
CA MET A 222 9.24 -20.02 2.45
C MET A 222 10.35 -19.80 3.50
N ASN A 223 10.81 -20.88 4.12
CA ASN A 223 11.84 -20.83 5.17
C ASN A 223 13.26 -21.02 4.61
N ASP A 224 13.48 -20.93 3.31
CA ASP A 224 14.77 -21.18 2.64
C ASP A 224 15.40 -22.54 3.07
N THR A 225 14.55 -23.54 3.30
CA THR A 225 14.98 -24.91 3.63
C THR A 225 14.67 -25.87 2.50
N GLU A 226 15.44 -26.97 2.41
CA GLU A 226 15.14 -27.99 1.42
C GLU A 226 13.89 -28.79 1.82
N ALA A 227 12.91 -28.86 0.90
CA ALA A 227 11.77 -29.75 1.06
C ALA A 227 12.25 -31.22 1.04
N SER A 228 11.60 -32.08 1.83
CA SER A 228 11.94 -33.50 1.86
C SER A 228 11.71 -34.14 0.50
N ALA A 229 12.48 -35.18 0.14
CA ALA A 229 12.31 -35.94 -1.09
C ALA A 229 10.86 -36.47 -1.24
N GLN A 230 10.21 -36.82 -0.13
CA GLN A 230 8.83 -37.26 -0.11
C GLN A 230 7.86 -36.12 -0.50
N ASP A 231 8.06 -34.92 0.03
CA ASP A 231 7.21 -33.77 -0.25
C ASP A 231 7.39 -33.31 -1.71
N VAL A 232 8.62 -33.31 -2.23
CA VAL A 232 8.93 -33.06 -3.64
C VAL A 232 8.22 -34.08 -4.53
N ALA A 233 8.34 -35.38 -4.23
CA ALA A 233 7.71 -36.46 -5.02
C ALA A 233 6.17 -36.37 -4.98
N ALA A 234 5.59 -36.03 -3.83
CA ALA A 234 4.15 -35.82 -3.68
C ALA A 234 3.66 -34.67 -4.58
N PHE A 235 4.37 -33.54 -4.56
CA PHE A 235 4.05 -32.36 -5.38
C PHE A 235 4.13 -32.70 -6.88
N GLU A 236 5.23 -33.31 -7.33
CA GLU A 236 5.38 -33.72 -8.74
C GLU A 236 4.27 -34.68 -9.18
N ASN A 237 3.91 -35.62 -8.30
CA ASN A 237 2.87 -36.59 -8.58
C ASN A 237 1.49 -35.92 -8.75
N ASP A 238 1.17 -34.94 -7.89
CA ASP A 238 -0.06 -34.19 -7.98
C ASP A 238 -0.17 -33.43 -9.31
N LEU A 239 0.94 -32.83 -9.77
CA LEU A 239 1.00 -32.14 -11.06
C LEU A 239 0.90 -33.12 -12.25
N ARG A 240 1.71 -34.21 -12.25
CA ARG A 240 1.74 -35.19 -13.34
C ARG A 240 0.41 -35.91 -13.49
N LYS A 241 -0.26 -36.26 -12.39
CA LYS A 241 -1.55 -36.95 -12.37
C LYS A 241 -2.75 -36.03 -12.40
N LYS A 242 -2.55 -34.72 -12.52
CA LYS A 242 -3.62 -33.68 -12.48
C LYS A 242 -4.54 -33.82 -11.27
N GLN A 243 -3.95 -34.12 -10.10
CA GLN A 243 -4.69 -34.20 -8.84
C GLN A 243 -4.97 -32.84 -8.25
N VAL A 244 -4.38 -31.79 -8.83
CA VAL A 244 -4.63 -30.38 -8.54
C VAL A 244 -5.06 -29.68 -9.82
N ARG A 245 -5.97 -28.72 -9.67
CA ARG A 245 -6.53 -27.99 -10.80
C ARG A 245 -5.63 -26.85 -11.28
N VAL A 246 -4.93 -26.21 -10.36
CA VAL A 246 -4.07 -25.04 -10.62
C VAL A 246 -2.82 -25.15 -9.77
N LEU A 247 -1.69 -24.75 -10.34
CA LEU A 247 -0.46 -24.42 -9.64
C LEU A 247 -0.40 -22.90 -9.44
N ILE A 248 -0.34 -22.44 -8.19
CA ILE A 248 -0.09 -21.03 -7.83
C ILE A 248 1.41 -20.89 -7.55
N TYR A 249 2.08 -19.89 -8.12
CA TYR A 249 3.51 -19.72 -7.89
C TYR A 249 3.88 -18.26 -7.64
N ASN A 250 4.85 -18.04 -6.77
CA ASN A 250 5.46 -16.74 -6.57
C ASN A 250 6.38 -16.43 -7.75
N SER A 251 6.06 -15.39 -8.52
CA SER A 251 6.88 -15.00 -9.67
C SER A 251 8.15 -14.23 -9.30
N GLN A 252 8.30 -13.84 -8.03
CA GLN A 252 9.48 -13.13 -7.52
C GLN A 252 10.52 -14.09 -6.93
N ALA A 253 10.13 -15.34 -6.59
CA ALA A 253 11.03 -16.37 -6.10
C ALA A 253 11.50 -17.30 -7.23
N GLU A 254 12.77 -17.17 -7.62
CA GLU A 254 13.35 -17.89 -8.76
C GLU A 254 14.09 -19.19 -8.41
N ALA A 255 13.68 -19.91 -7.36
CA ALA A 255 14.32 -21.14 -6.95
C ALA A 255 14.29 -22.21 -8.07
N PRO A 256 15.35 -23.02 -8.24
CA PRO A 256 15.38 -24.10 -9.24
C PRO A 256 14.22 -25.10 -9.08
N THR A 257 13.81 -25.38 -7.85
CA THR A 257 12.66 -26.23 -7.53
C THR A 257 11.34 -25.64 -8.04
N THR A 258 11.11 -24.34 -7.89
CA THR A 258 9.94 -23.62 -8.45
C THR A 258 9.90 -23.75 -9.97
N LYS A 259 11.03 -23.48 -10.65
CA LYS A 259 11.14 -23.63 -12.11
C LYS A 259 10.84 -25.06 -12.57
N ARG A 260 11.27 -26.07 -11.82
CA ARG A 260 10.98 -27.48 -12.08
C ARG A 260 9.49 -27.78 -11.94
N MET A 261 8.82 -27.32 -10.88
CA MET A 261 7.38 -27.52 -10.69
C MET A 261 6.56 -26.85 -11.79
N LEU A 262 6.94 -25.63 -12.20
CA LEU A 262 6.32 -24.93 -13.34
C LEU A 262 6.46 -25.73 -14.64
N LYS A 263 7.64 -26.30 -14.89
CA LYS A 263 7.84 -27.16 -16.08
C LYS A 263 6.94 -28.39 -16.03
N ILE A 264 6.87 -29.09 -14.90
CA ILE A 264 6.03 -30.27 -14.73
C ILE A 264 4.55 -29.92 -14.90
N ALA A 265 4.09 -28.82 -14.34
CA ALA A 265 2.71 -28.34 -14.49
C ALA A 265 2.38 -28.08 -15.96
N ARG A 266 3.27 -27.39 -16.68
CA ARG A 266 3.12 -27.11 -18.12
C ARG A 266 3.06 -28.41 -18.95
N ASP A 267 4.01 -29.31 -18.73
CA ASP A 267 4.09 -30.57 -19.45
C ASP A 267 2.86 -31.47 -19.15
N GLY A 268 2.35 -31.40 -17.92
CA GLY A 268 1.13 -32.09 -17.49
C GLY A 268 -0.16 -31.39 -17.91
N GLY A 269 -0.11 -30.18 -18.46
CA GLY A 269 -1.30 -29.39 -18.79
C GLY A 269 -2.09 -28.88 -17.57
N VAL A 270 -1.43 -28.72 -16.41
CA VAL A 270 -1.99 -28.06 -15.24
C VAL A 270 -1.77 -26.54 -15.40
N PRO A 271 -2.83 -25.72 -15.42
CA PRO A 271 -2.68 -24.27 -15.49
C PRO A 271 -1.85 -23.74 -14.31
N ALA A 272 -1.00 -22.74 -14.58
CA ALA A 272 -0.23 -22.05 -13.56
C ALA A 272 -0.61 -20.58 -13.49
N VAL A 273 -0.73 -20.05 -12.27
CA VAL A 273 -1.04 -18.64 -11.99
C VAL A 273 0.09 -18.05 -11.18
N SER A 274 0.60 -16.92 -11.64
CA SER A 274 1.58 -16.14 -10.88
C SER A 274 0.92 -15.25 -9.83
N VAL A 275 1.51 -15.17 -8.66
CA VAL A 275 1.20 -14.20 -7.62
C VAL A 275 2.48 -13.44 -7.26
N THR A 276 2.34 -12.29 -6.65
CA THR A 276 3.48 -11.45 -6.24
C THR A 276 3.34 -11.04 -4.77
N GLU A 277 4.45 -10.78 -4.14
CA GLU A 277 4.50 -10.27 -2.77
C GLU A 277 4.56 -8.74 -2.71
N THR A 278 4.91 -8.10 -3.83
CA THR A 278 4.89 -6.65 -3.96
C THR A 278 3.81 -6.22 -4.94
N GLN A 279 3.20 -5.09 -4.64
CA GLN A 279 2.17 -4.50 -5.50
C GLN A 279 2.81 -4.00 -6.81
N PRO A 280 2.29 -4.39 -7.98
CA PRO A 280 2.81 -3.92 -9.26
C PRO A 280 2.71 -2.39 -9.41
N ALA A 281 3.73 -1.79 -10.03
CA ALA A 281 3.77 -0.35 -10.26
C ALA A 281 2.53 0.15 -11.01
N GLY A 282 1.99 1.31 -10.58
CA GLY A 282 0.84 1.96 -11.21
C GLY A 282 -0.51 1.30 -10.94
N LYS A 283 -0.58 0.28 -10.12
CA LYS A 283 -1.85 -0.31 -9.65
C LYS A 283 -2.13 0.12 -8.22
N THR A 284 -3.40 0.21 -7.86
CA THR A 284 -3.83 0.25 -6.46
C THR A 284 -3.89 -1.16 -5.87
N PHE A 285 -3.95 -1.27 -4.55
CA PHE A 285 -4.15 -2.54 -3.86
C PHE A 285 -5.38 -3.30 -4.40
N GLN A 286 -6.49 -2.60 -4.59
CA GLN A 286 -7.74 -3.16 -5.10
C GLN A 286 -7.58 -3.72 -6.52
N GLN A 287 -6.91 -2.99 -7.39
CA GLN A 287 -6.63 -3.42 -8.77
C GLN A 287 -5.69 -4.62 -8.82
N TRP A 288 -4.69 -4.65 -7.94
CA TRP A 288 -3.78 -5.78 -7.82
C TRP A 288 -4.52 -7.03 -7.39
N MET A 289 -5.26 -6.98 -6.27
CA MET A 289 -6.03 -8.13 -5.77
C MET A 289 -7.08 -8.61 -6.78
N ALA A 290 -7.82 -7.68 -7.39
CA ALA A 290 -8.80 -8.05 -8.42
C ALA A 290 -8.16 -8.77 -9.61
N GLY A 291 -6.99 -8.29 -10.07
CA GLY A 291 -6.26 -8.94 -11.17
C GLY A 291 -5.75 -10.35 -10.83
N GLN A 292 -5.29 -10.56 -9.59
CA GLN A 292 -4.89 -11.88 -9.10
C GLN A 292 -6.08 -12.85 -9.08
N LEU A 293 -7.23 -12.39 -8.60
CA LEU A 293 -8.46 -13.20 -8.57
C LEU A 293 -8.98 -13.51 -9.97
N ASP A 294 -8.88 -12.57 -10.92
CA ASP A 294 -9.27 -12.80 -12.32
C ASP A 294 -8.37 -13.84 -12.98
N ALA A 295 -7.06 -13.78 -12.76
CA ALA A 295 -6.12 -14.76 -13.26
C ALA A 295 -6.39 -16.17 -12.69
N LEU A 296 -6.67 -16.24 -11.38
CA LEU A 296 -7.05 -17.50 -10.74
C LEU A 296 -8.38 -18.06 -11.30
N ALA A 297 -9.38 -17.20 -11.48
CA ALA A 297 -10.67 -17.60 -12.07
C ALA A 297 -10.50 -18.21 -13.46
N ALA A 298 -9.69 -17.58 -14.30
CA ALA A 298 -9.38 -18.08 -15.64
C ALA A 298 -8.70 -19.44 -15.59
N ALA A 299 -7.71 -19.63 -14.72
CA ALA A 299 -6.99 -20.90 -14.57
C ALA A 299 -7.89 -22.02 -14.01
N LEU A 300 -8.70 -21.72 -12.98
CA LEU A 300 -9.67 -22.68 -12.44
C LEU A 300 -10.72 -23.12 -13.47
N SER A 301 -11.11 -22.22 -14.36
CA SER A 301 -12.03 -22.52 -15.45
C SER A 301 -11.37 -23.41 -16.54
N ALA A 302 -10.12 -23.14 -16.89
CA ALA A 302 -9.37 -23.90 -17.89
C ALA A 302 -9.08 -25.35 -17.44
N GLY A 303 -8.85 -25.56 -16.15
CA GLY A 303 -8.60 -26.90 -15.57
C GLY A 303 -9.83 -27.83 -15.46
N LYS A 304 -10.97 -27.45 -16.01
CA LYS A 304 -12.21 -28.27 -15.98
C LYS A 304 -12.25 -29.43 -17.00
N LYS A 305 -11.23 -29.56 -17.85
CA LYS A 305 -11.22 -30.57 -18.91
C LYS A 305 -10.53 -31.86 -18.46
#